data_409223990d6056018bffb508a4748912
#
_entry.id   409223990d6056018bffb508a4748912
#
_cell.length_a   1.000
_cell.length_b   1.000
_cell.length_c   1.000
_cell.angle_alpha   90.00
_cell.angle_beta   90.00
_cell.angle_gamma   90.00
#
_symmetry.space_group_name_H-M   'P 1'
#
loop_
_entity.id
_entity.type
_entity.pdbx_description
1 polymer ?
#
loop_
_entity_poly.entity_id
_entity_poly.type
_entity_poly.pdbx_seq_one_letter_code
_entity_poly.pdbx_strand_id
1 'polypeptide(L)'
;MFTGLIEAVGQVKAIAPSGGSGGGTLAVDLGTLADDCRLGDSIAINGACLTVTRLDGTVATFGMSSETLSTSTLGRLRARANVNIERAMKATDRFGGHIVQGHVDGVGAIRAVNRQGDFAEIEFGVGADLLDQMVSKGSVAIDGVSLTVAKLGPESFQVAAIPETLDRTTLGTARIGQQVNIEIDIIVKVVRRQLEQIVPDGGSLTVERLQQMGF
;
A
#
# COMPACT_ATOMS: atom_id res chain seq x y z
N MET A 1 -0.75 -8.73 -8.74
CA MET A 1 -1.61 -8.85 -7.54
C MET A 1 -0.75 -9.35 -6.39
N PHE A 2 -0.96 -8.83 -5.21
CA PHE A 2 -0.16 -9.07 -4.00
C PHE A 2 -1.10 -9.43 -2.85
N THR A 3 -0.53 -9.82 -1.73
CA THR A 3 -1.28 -10.23 -0.53
C THR A 3 -1.13 -9.25 0.64
N GLY A 4 -0.12 -8.38 0.55
CA GLY A 4 0.32 -7.51 1.64
C GLY A 4 1.15 -8.22 2.71
N LEU A 5 1.71 -9.38 2.38
CA LEU A 5 2.68 -10.10 3.20
C LEU A 5 4.07 -9.82 2.66
N ILE A 6 4.80 -8.96 3.35
CA ILE A 6 6.12 -8.52 2.93
C ILE A 6 7.11 -9.69 2.97
N GLU A 7 7.80 -9.94 1.85
CA GLU A 7 8.79 -11.00 1.74
C GLU A 7 10.18 -10.57 2.23
N ALA A 8 10.55 -9.30 1.99
CA ALA A 8 11.83 -8.74 2.42
C ALA A 8 11.77 -7.21 2.57
N VAL A 9 12.75 -6.69 3.29
CA VAL A 9 13.09 -5.25 3.29
C VAL A 9 14.32 -5.07 2.42
N GLY A 10 14.17 -4.39 1.30
CA GLY A 10 15.26 -4.05 0.39
C GLY A 10 15.77 -2.65 0.59
N GLN A 11 16.81 -2.30 -0.17
CA GLN A 11 17.45 -1.00 -0.08
C GLN A 11 17.46 -0.27 -1.42
N VAL A 12 17.03 0.97 -1.43
CA VAL A 12 17.14 1.85 -2.60
C VAL A 12 18.60 2.10 -2.93
N LYS A 13 19.02 1.79 -4.14
CA LYS A 13 20.38 2.07 -4.66
C LYS A 13 20.44 3.40 -5.39
N ALA A 14 19.43 3.68 -6.22
CA ALA A 14 19.35 4.92 -6.96
C ALA A 14 17.88 5.30 -7.26
N ILE A 15 17.64 6.57 -7.42
CA ILE A 15 16.41 7.13 -7.94
C ILE A 15 16.77 8.27 -8.89
N ALA A 16 16.19 8.31 -10.06
CA ALA A 16 16.45 9.35 -11.04
C ALA A 16 15.16 9.78 -11.74
N PRO A 17 14.95 11.09 -11.92
CA PRO A 17 13.87 11.58 -12.78
C PRO A 17 14.15 11.19 -14.23
N SER A 18 13.12 10.88 -15.00
CA SER A 18 13.23 10.74 -16.46
C SER A 18 13.22 12.12 -17.10
N GLY A 19 14.28 12.46 -17.81
CA GLY A 19 14.37 13.73 -18.52
C GLY A 19 13.20 13.88 -19.52
N GLY A 20 12.32 14.86 -19.28
CA GLY A 20 11.29 15.31 -20.22
C GLY A 20 9.96 14.57 -20.27
N SER A 21 9.80 13.40 -19.66
CA SER A 21 8.56 12.58 -19.73
C SER A 21 7.72 12.56 -18.46
N GLY A 22 8.10 13.30 -17.42
CA GLY A 22 7.35 13.37 -16.15
C GLY A 22 7.41 12.10 -15.29
N GLY A 23 8.19 11.08 -15.69
CA GLY A 23 8.38 9.83 -14.94
C GLY A 23 9.74 9.76 -14.24
N GLY A 24 10.12 8.56 -13.79
CA GLY A 24 11.40 8.31 -13.14
C GLY A 24 11.82 6.84 -13.20
N THR A 25 13.02 6.57 -12.70
CA THR A 25 13.51 5.21 -12.48
C THR A 25 13.91 5.04 -11.01
N LEU A 26 13.65 3.84 -10.49
CA LEU A 26 14.00 3.41 -9.14
C LEU A 26 14.82 2.13 -9.24
N ALA A 27 15.99 2.11 -8.62
CA ALA A 27 16.80 0.91 -8.48
C ALA A 27 16.81 0.45 -7.02
N VAL A 28 16.45 -0.82 -6.78
CA VAL A 28 16.33 -1.42 -5.46
C VAL A 28 17.12 -2.72 -5.41
N ASP A 29 17.88 -2.92 -4.37
CA ASP A 29 18.49 -4.20 -4.04
C ASP A 29 17.42 -5.12 -3.43
N LEU A 30 17.09 -6.18 -4.13
CA LEU A 30 16.08 -7.16 -3.74
C LEU A 30 16.65 -8.28 -2.85
N GLY A 31 17.98 -8.32 -2.66
CA GLY A 31 18.65 -9.42 -1.96
C GLY A 31 18.39 -10.75 -2.66
N THR A 32 18.08 -11.79 -1.89
CA THR A 32 17.81 -13.15 -2.40
C THR A 32 16.54 -13.26 -3.24
N LEU A 33 15.61 -12.30 -3.15
CA LEU A 33 14.42 -12.32 -4.00
C LEU A 33 14.74 -12.13 -5.49
N ALA A 34 15.92 -11.56 -5.81
CA ALA A 34 16.36 -11.38 -7.18
C ALA A 34 16.61 -12.71 -7.93
N ASP A 35 16.90 -13.80 -7.21
CA ASP A 35 17.21 -15.11 -7.80
C ASP A 35 16.05 -15.70 -8.63
N ASP A 36 14.80 -15.35 -8.26
CA ASP A 36 13.58 -15.80 -8.96
C ASP A 36 12.87 -14.63 -9.70
N CYS A 37 13.57 -13.50 -9.90
CA CYS A 37 13.03 -12.34 -10.62
C CYS A 37 13.44 -12.34 -12.09
N ARG A 38 12.55 -11.86 -12.96
CA ARG A 38 12.75 -11.73 -14.41
C ARG A 38 12.32 -10.35 -14.88
N LEU A 39 12.83 -9.95 -16.03
CA LEU A 39 12.32 -8.77 -16.74
C LEU A 39 10.84 -8.92 -17.02
N GLY A 40 10.07 -7.87 -16.74
CA GLY A 40 8.63 -7.85 -16.90
C GLY A 40 7.85 -8.30 -15.65
N ASP A 41 8.50 -8.83 -14.62
CA ASP A 41 7.83 -9.18 -13.37
C ASP A 41 7.31 -7.95 -12.65
N SER A 42 6.17 -8.12 -11.98
CA SER A 42 5.60 -7.10 -11.09
C SER A 42 6.08 -7.33 -9.66
N ILE A 43 6.61 -6.29 -9.06
CA ILE A 43 7.06 -6.26 -7.67
C ILE A 43 6.45 -5.04 -6.98
N ALA A 44 5.87 -5.22 -5.79
CA ALA A 44 5.42 -4.12 -4.96
C ALA A 44 6.61 -3.56 -4.16
N ILE A 45 6.87 -2.27 -4.31
CA ILE A 45 7.87 -1.52 -3.55
C ILE A 45 7.12 -0.51 -2.67
N ASN A 46 7.18 -0.69 -1.35
CA ASN A 46 6.32 0.05 -0.41
C ASN A 46 4.86 0.07 -0.87
N GLY A 47 4.34 -1.07 -1.34
CA GLY A 47 2.97 -1.23 -1.80
C GLY A 47 2.67 -0.66 -3.19
N ALA A 48 3.61 -0.04 -3.88
CA ALA A 48 3.40 0.40 -5.25
C ALA A 48 3.87 -0.68 -6.23
N CYS A 49 2.98 -1.15 -7.10
CA CYS A 49 3.26 -2.14 -8.14
C CYS A 49 4.15 -1.52 -9.22
N LEU A 50 5.33 -2.07 -9.38
CA LEU A 50 6.31 -1.65 -10.38
C LEU A 50 6.75 -2.84 -11.23
N THR A 51 7.08 -2.58 -12.49
CA THR A 51 7.57 -3.60 -13.42
C THR A 51 9.09 -3.57 -13.50
N VAL A 52 9.73 -4.72 -13.39
CA VAL A 52 11.18 -4.88 -13.56
C VAL A 52 11.57 -4.59 -15.02
N THR A 53 12.35 -3.53 -15.24
CA THR A 53 12.85 -3.13 -16.57
C THR A 53 14.31 -3.51 -16.81
N ARG A 54 15.07 -3.72 -15.74
CA ARG A 54 16.45 -4.19 -15.76
C ARG A 54 16.77 -4.96 -14.49
N LEU A 55 17.60 -5.98 -14.60
CA LEU A 55 18.13 -6.74 -13.47
C LEU A 55 19.67 -6.81 -13.63
N ASP A 56 20.40 -6.47 -12.55
CA ASP A 56 21.85 -6.47 -12.49
C ASP A 56 22.29 -7.04 -11.14
N GLY A 57 22.63 -8.33 -11.12
CA GLY A 57 22.83 -9.07 -9.89
C GLY A 57 21.56 -9.05 -9.02
N THR A 58 21.67 -8.55 -7.80
CA THR A 58 20.53 -8.42 -6.87
C THR A 58 19.74 -7.11 -7.05
N VAL A 59 20.18 -6.21 -7.94
CA VAL A 59 19.57 -4.90 -8.11
C VAL A 59 18.59 -4.91 -9.28
N ALA A 60 17.32 -4.71 -8.99
CA ALA A 60 16.28 -4.50 -9.98
C ALA A 60 16.06 -3.00 -10.23
N THR A 61 15.86 -2.61 -11.48
CA THR A 61 15.45 -1.25 -11.88
C THR A 61 14.01 -1.28 -12.37
N PHE A 62 13.26 -0.28 -11.95
CA PHE A 62 11.84 -0.11 -12.23
C PHE A 62 11.60 1.23 -12.91
N GLY A 63 10.65 1.26 -13.86
CA GLY A 63 10.10 2.52 -14.37
C GLY A 63 8.97 3.02 -13.44
N MET A 64 8.94 4.33 -13.18
CA MET A 64 7.86 4.99 -12.45
C MET A 64 7.16 5.99 -13.36
N SER A 65 5.84 5.96 -13.41
CA SER A 65 5.03 6.96 -14.11
C SER A 65 4.96 8.28 -13.31
N SER A 66 4.50 9.34 -13.94
CA SER A 66 4.18 10.60 -13.24
C SER A 66 3.11 10.39 -12.17
N GLU A 67 2.12 9.54 -12.46
CA GLU A 67 1.07 9.15 -11.51
C GLU A 67 1.68 8.48 -10.27
N THR A 68 2.53 7.46 -10.45
CA THR A 68 3.22 6.80 -9.33
C THR A 68 4.01 7.78 -8.47
N LEU A 69 4.68 8.75 -9.09
CA LEU A 69 5.47 9.76 -8.39
C LEU A 69 4.60 10.76 -7.61
N SER A 70 3.41 11.08 -8.10
CA SER A 70 2.50 12.05 -7.48
C SER A 70 1.66 11.44 -6.35
N THR A 71 1.20 10.19 -6.53
CA THR A 71 0.28 9.52 -5.59
C THR A 71 0.99 8.76 -4.47
N SER A 72 2.30 8.51 -4.60
CA SER A 72 3.06 7.70 -3.65
C SER A 72 4.24 8.43 -3.02
N THR A 73 4.83 7.79 -2.01
CA THR A 73 6.08 8.25 -1.38
C THR A 73 7.32 7.95 -2.22
N LEU A 74 7.20 7.17 -3.31
CA LEU A 74 8.36 6.68 -4.07
C LEU A 74 9.20 7.81 -4.65
N GLY A 75 8.57 8.90 -5.11
CA GLY A 75 9.28 10.07 -5.64
C GLY A 75 10.13 10.84 -4.60
N ARG A 76 9.93 10.56 -3.31
CA ARG A 76 10.63 11.21 -2.18
C ARG A 76 11.70 10.32 -1.55
N LEU A 77 11.82 9.07 -2.01
CA LEU A 77 12.85 8.15 -1.54
C LEU A 77 14.25 8.71 -1.85
N ARG A 78 15.20 8.27 -1.06
CA ARG A 78 16.62 8.60 -1.24
C ARG A 78 17.43 7.31 -1.31
N ALA A 79 18.62 7.37 -1.87
CA ALA A 79 19.56 6.26 -1.82
C ALA A 79 19.79 5.82 -0.35
N ARG A 80 19.87 4.51 -0.16
CA ARG A 80 19.96 3.81 1.14
C ARG A 80 18.66 3.79 1.96
N ALA A 81 17.54 4.32 1.48
CA ALA A 81 16.26 4.12 2.13
C ALA A 81 15.86 2.64 2.08
N ASN A 82 15.31 2.13 3.17
CA ASN A 82 14.73 0.81 3.23
C ASN A 82 13.30 0.85 2.67
N VAL A 83 12.91 -0.20 1.95
CA VAL A 83 11.58 -0.36 1.35
C VAL A 83 11.08 -1.78 1.54
N ASN A 84 9.77 -1.92 1.76
CA ASN A 84 9.10 -3.21 1.77
C ASN A 84 9.03 -3.78 0.36
N ILE A 85 9.25 -5.07 0.21
CA ILE A 85 9.22 -5.78 -1.07
C ILE A 85 8.27 -6.97 -0.97
N GLU A 86 7.39 -7.08 -1.96
CA GLU A 86 6.57 -8.27 -2.19
C GLU A 86 6.52 -8.54 -3.69
N ARG A 87 6.82 -9.78 -4.12
CA ARG A 87 6.64 -10.20 -5.51
C ARG A 87 5.17 -10.50 -5.79
N ALA A 88 4.75 -10.37 -7.04
CA ALA A 88 3.41 -10.80 -7.42
C ALA A 88 3.19 -12.28 -7.08
N MET A 89 2.08 -12.59 -6.42
CA MET A 89 1.73 -13.94 -6.01
C MET A 89 1.56 -14.88 -7.22
N LYS A 90 1.96 -16.13 -7.07
CA LYS A 90 1.71 -17.21 -8.02
C LYS A 90 0.29 -17.77 -7.77
N ALA A 91 -0.33 -18.37 -8.78
CA ALA A 91 -1.66 -18.96 -8.65
C ALA A 91 -1.74 -20.12 -7.62
N THR A 92 -0.59 -20.69 -7.24
CA THR A 92 -0.45 -21.76 -6.26
C THR A 92 -0.20 -21.28 -4.84
N ASP A 93 0.04 -19.99 -4.66
CA ASP A 93 0.40 -19.42 -3.35
C ASP A 93 -0.83 -19.33 -2.44
N ARG A 94 -0.56 -19.33 -1.13
CA ARG A 94 -1.60 -19.08 -0.13
C ARG A 94 -1.95 -17.60 -0.11
N PHE A 95 -3.23 -17.30 0.00
CA PHE A 95 -3.73 -15.95 0.17
C PHE A 95 -3.86 -15.65 1.67
N GLY A 96 -2.82 -15.07 2.27
CA GLY A 96 -2.73 -14.89 3.73
C GLY A 96 -3.09 -13.50 4.26
N GLY A 97 -3.18 -12.50 3.39
CA GLY A 97 -3.56 -11.12 3.72
C GLY A 97 -4.92 -10.74 3.14
N HIS A 98 -4.95 -9.65 2.35
CA HIS A 98 -6.11 -9.23 1.57
C HIS A 98 -5.70 -8.94 0.11
N ILE A 99 -6.66 -8.58 -0.76
CA ILE A 99 -6.36 -8.27 -2.16
C ILE A 99 -5.65 -6.92 -2.23
N VAL A 100 -4.33 -6.96 -2.39
CA VAL A 100 -3.49 -5.78 -2.63
C VAL A 100 -3.13 -5.73 -4.11
N GLN A 101 -3.49 -4.64 -4.77
CA GLN A 101 -3.23 -4.47 -6.19
C GLN A 101 -1.86 -3.84 -6.47
N GLY A 102 -1.34 -3.11 -5.48
CA GLY A 102 -0.18 -2.26 -5.61
C GLY A 102 -0.54 -0.89 -6.21
N HIS A 103 -1.79 -0.48 -6.09
CA HIS A 103 -2.31 0.78 -6.60
C HIS A 103 -2.55 1.73 -5.43
N VAL A 104 -1.51 2.47 -5.08
CA VAL A 104 -1.54 3.42 -3.97
C VAL A 104 -2.60 4.49 -4.20
N ASP A 105 -3.51 4.64 -3.23
CA ASP A 105 -4.59 5.65 -3.28
C ASP A 105 -4.16 7.01 -2.78
N GLY A 106 -3.13 7.03 -1.92
CA GLY A 106 -2.59 8.27 -1.38
C GLY A 106 -1.54 8.05 -0.31
N VAL A 107 -1.15 9.13 0.32
CA VAL A 107 -0.09 9.17 1.32
C VAL A 107 -0.66 9.54 2.67
N GLY A 108 -0.35 8.73 3.69
CA GLY A 108 -0.57 9.05 5.09
C GLY A 108 0.71 9.46 5.80
N ALA A 109 0.58 9.91 7.04
CA ALA A 109 1.71 10.20 7.92
C ALA A 109 1.53 9.54 9.28
N ILE A 110 2.60 8.99 9.83
CA ILE A 110 2.60 8.42 11.18
C ILE A 110 2.43 9.56 12.19
N ARG A 111 1.35 9.53 12.99
CA ARG A 111 1.06 10.51 14.04
C ARG A 111 1.55 10.08 15.41
N ALA A 112 1.46 8.77 15.70
CA ALA A 112 1.92 8.21 16.96
C ALA A 112 2.41 6.77 16.79
N VAL A 113 3.36 6.38 17.62
CA VAL A 113 3.85 4.99 17.76
C VAL A 113 3.90 4.67 19.24
N ASN A 114 3.01 3.83 19.70
CA ASN A 114 2.93 3.38 21.09
C ASN A 114 3.38 1.92 21.19
N ARG A 115 4.58 1.70 21.72
CA ARG A 115 5.15 0.36 21.88
C ARG A 115 4.75 -0.23 23.23
N GLN A 116 4.27 -1.46 23.21
CA GLN A 116 3.86 -2.23 24.39
C GLN A 116 4.55 -3.60 24.32
N GLY A 117 5.73 -3.69 24.95
CA GLY A 117 6.61 -4.84 24.76
C GLY A 117 7.01 -5.00 23.30
N ASP A 118 6.77 -6.16 22.74
CA ASP A 118 7.09 -6.51 21.35
C ASP A 118 6.01 -6.08 20.34
N PHE A 119 4.87 -5.51 20.79
CA PHE A 119 3.79 -5.01 19.96
C PHE A 119 3.86 -3.49 19.80
N ALA A 120 3.22 -2.97 18.76
CA ALA A 120 3.06 -1.53 18.58
C ALA A 120 1.65 -1.18 18.10
N GLU A 121 1.05 -0.17 18.74
CA GLU A 121 -0.08 0.55 18.17
C GLU A 121 0.44 1.75 17.40
N ILE A 122 0.12 1.83 16.11
CA ILE A 122 0.59 2.90 15.23
C ILE A 122 -0.63 3.66 14.72
N GLU A 123 -0.60 4.99 14.87
CA GLU A 123 -1.63 5.89 14.39
C GLU A 123 -1.16 6.59 13.11
N PHE A 124 -2.02 6.59 12.10
CA PHE A 124 -1.80 7.20 10.80
C PHE A 124 -2.81 8.31 10.55
N GLY A 125 -2.33 9.50 10.27
CA GLY A 125 -3.14 10.61 9.76
C GLY A 125 -3.24 10.50 8.23
N VAL A 126 -4.46 10.60 7.71
CA VAL A 126 -4.76 10.55 6.27
C VAL A 126 -5.80 11.59 5.92
N GLY A 127 -5.95 11.91 4.64
CA GLY A 127 -7.02 12.78 4.14
C GLY A 127 -8.41 12.15 4.36
N ALA A 128 -9.43 13.00 4.45
CA ALA A 128 -10.82 12.59 4.64
C ALA A 128 -11.27 11.59 3.58
N ASP A 129 -10.89 11.82 2.32
CA ASP A 129 -11.27 10.95 1.19
C ASP A 129 -10.79 9.50 1.36
N LEU A 130 -9.64 9.27 1.97
CA LEU A 130 -9.15 7.93 2.30
C LEU A 130 -9.86 7.37 3.53
N LEU A 131 -10.06 8.21 4.54
CA LEU A 131 -10.68 7.80 5.80
C LEU A 131 -12.13 7.33 5.60
N ASP A 132 -12.88 8.03 4.76
CA ASP A 132 -14.27 7.71 4.40
C ASP A 132 -14.43 6.36 3.68
N GLN A 133 -13.33 5.82 3.16
CA GLN A 133 -13.28 4.50 2.54
C GLN A 133 -12.82 3.39 3.48
N MET A 134 -12.42 3.73 4.71
CA MET A 134 -11.96 2.74 5.67
C MET A 134 -13.13 2.23 6.52
N VAL A 135 -13.06 0.95 6.87
CA VAL A 135 -14.04 0.30 7.73
C VAL A 135 -13.32 -0.18 8.98
N SER A 136 -13.92 0.09 10.17
CA SER A 136 -13.39 -0.48 11.42
C SER A 136 -13.36 -1.99 11.33
N LYS A 137 -12.23 -2.61 11.69
CA LYS A 137 -11.93 -4.04 11.52
C LYS A 137 -11.78 -4.50 10.07
N GLY A 138 -11.84 -3.60 9.10
CA GLY A 138 -11.48 -3.87 7.71
C GLY A 138 -9.97 -3.92 7.48
N SER A 139 -9.58 -4.26 6.25
CA SER A 139 -8.18 -4.31 5.82
C SER A 139 -7.74 -3.00 5.18
N VAL A 140 -6.46 -2.69 5.32
CA VAL A 140 -5.77 -1.59 4.64
C VAL A 140 -4.33 -2.02 4.37
N ALA A 141 -3.75 -1.63 3.25
CA ALA A 141 -2.33 -1.82 3.01
C ALA A 141 -1.56 -0.52 3.31
N ILE A 142 -0.52 -0.62 4.15
CA ILE A 142 0.34 0.49 4.57
C ILE A 142 1.78 0.17 4.15
N ASP A 143 2.35 0.95 3.22
CA ASP A 143 3.60 0.60 2.55
C ASP A 143 3.61 -0.87 2.09
N GLY A 144 2.47 -1.35 1.57
CA GLY A 144 2.24 -2.71 1.12
C GLY A 144 1.95 -3.73 2.22
N VAL A 145 2.03 -3.37 3.49
CA VAL A 145 1.75 -4.29 4.61
C VAL A 145 0.24 -4.40 4.83
N SER A 146 -0.31 -5.59 4.73
CA SER A 146 -1.72 -5.88 5.04
C SER A 146 -1.96 -5.80 6.55
N LEU A 147 -2.83 -4.87 6.97
CA LEU A 147 -3.12 -4.62 8.37
C LEU A 147 -4.62 -4.45 8.59
N THR A 148 -5.05 -4.72 9.82
CA THR A 148 -6.43 -4.49 10.23
C THR A 148 -6.58 -3.12 10.86
N VAL A 149 -7.57 -2.35 10.45
CA VAL A 149 -7.97 -1.08 11.07
C VAL A 149 -8.54 -1.37 12.46
N ALA A 150 -7.75 -1.10 13.50
CA ALA A 150 -8.16 -1.34 14.91
C ALA A 150 -9.14 -0.28 15.39
N LYS A 151 -8.89 0.99 15.07
CA LYS A 151 -9.75 2.13 15.39
C LYS A 151 -9.79 3.13 14.24
N LEU A 152 -10.96 3.77 14.06
CA LEU A 152 -11.13 4.94 13.19
C LEU A 152 -11.39 6.17 14.06
N GLY A 153 -10.72 7.25 13.77
CA GLY A 153 -10.94 8.59 14.31
C GLY A 153 -11.39 9.56 13.21
N PRO A 154 -11.62 10.83 13.55
CA PRO A 154 -12.09 11.84 12.57
C PRO A 154 -11.04 12.25 11.55
N GLU A 155 -9.75 12.08 11.83
CA GLU A 155 -8.64 12.47 10.95
C GLU A 155 -7.51 11.44 10.91
N SER A 156 -7.72 10.28 11.54
CA SER A 156 -6.70 9.24 11.66
C SER A 156 -7.32 7.86 11.85
N PHE A 157 -6.52 6.84 11.64
CA PHE A 157 -6.85 5.48 12.01
C PHE A 157 -5.67 4.83 12.74
N GLN A 158 -5.93 3.75 13.47
CA GLN A 158 -4.91 3.00 14.21
C GLN A 158 -4.89 1.55 13.77
N VAL A 159 -3.69 0.99 13.77
CA VAL A 159 -3.45 -0.45 13.60
C VAL A 159 -2.65 -0.99 14.76
N ALA A 160 -2.79 -2.30 15.03
CA ALA A 160 -1.93 -3.02 15.97
C ALA A 160 -0.97 -3.89 15.15
N ALA A 161 0.34 -3.61 15.27
CA ALA A 161 1.39 -4.39 14.64
C ALA A 161 1.95 -5.42 15.63
N ILE A 162 2.00 -6.68 15.18
CA ILE A 162 2.58 -7.81 15.92
C ILE A 162 4.09 -7.85 15.72
N PRO A 163 4.86 -8.54 16.58
CA PRO A 163 6.32 -8.62 16.47
C PRO A 163 6.82 -9.01 15.09
N GLU A 164 6.25 -10.04 14.50
CA GLU A 164 6.61 -10.52 13.15
C GLU A 164 6.48 -9.41 12.08
N THR A 165 5.41 -8.60 12.16
CA THR A 165 5.22 -7.46 11.25
C THR A 165 6.29 -6.39 11.45
N LEU A 166 6.62 -6.09 12.71
CA LEU A 166 7.63 -5.09 13.03
C LEU A 166 9.04 -5.54 12.61
N ASP A 167 9.36 -6.81 12.77
CA ASP A 167 10.67 -7.37 12.47
C ASP A 167 10.91 -7.50 10.96
N ARG A 168 9.85 -7.81 10.20
CA ARG A 168 9.95 -8.08 8.75
C ARG A 168 9.63 -6.92 7.84
N THR A 169 9.21 -5.78 8.39
CA THR A 169 8.80 -4.63 7.57
C THR A 169 9.46 -3.34 8.04
N THR A 170 9.36 -2.30 7.21
CA THR A 170 9.82 -0.96 7.56
C THR A 170 9.07 -0.35 8.74
N LEU A 171 7.91 -0.89 9.13
CA LEU A 171 7.12 -0.43 10.28
C LEU A 171 7.86 -0.65 11.61
N GLY A 172 8.79 -1.59 11.68
CA GLY A 172 9.65 -1.79 12.86
C GLY A 172 10.51 -0.58 13.21
N THR A 173 10.86 0.24 12.22
CA THR A 173 11.64 1.48 12.40
C THR A 173 10.81 2.75 12.20
N ALA A 174 9.49 2.61 12.24
CA ALA A 174 8.53 3.71 12.03
C ALA A 174 8.77 4.88 12.99
N ARG A 175 8.67 6.10 12.47
CA ARG A 175 8.87 7.35 13.22
C ARG A 175 7.73 8.32 12.98
N ILE A 176 7.40 9.11 14.00
CA ILE A 176 6.41 10.17 13.88
C ILE A 176 6.82 11.16 12.77
N GLY A 177 5.87 11.52 11.92
CA GLY A 177 6.06 12.37 10.75
C GLY A 177 6.52 11.63 9.49
N GLN A 178 6.87 10.34 9.58
CA GLN A 178 7.20 9.52 8.41
C GLN A 178 5.96 9.37 7.54
N GLN A 179 6.12 9.58 6.23
CA GLN A 179 5.07 9.35 5.25
C GLN A 179 5.06 7.90 4.81
N VAL A 180 3.87 7.38 4.56
CA VAL A 180 3.61 6.00 4.13
C VAL A 180 2.58 5.97 3.00
N ASN A 181 2.68 4.99 2.12
CA ASN A 181 1.68 4.74 1.09
C ASN A 181 0.47 4.05 1.71
N ILE A 182 -0.72 4.43 1.27
CA ILE A 182 -1.99 3.83 1.69
C ILE A 182 -2.69 3.28 0.46
N GLU A 183 -3.09 2.02 0.53
CA GLU A 183 -4.00 1.40 -0.44
C GLU A 183 -5.23 0.88 0.31
N ILE A 184 -6.41 1.32 -0.11
CA ILE A 184 -7.71 0.91 0.40
C ILE A 184 -8.07 -0.45 -0.20
N ASP A 185 -8.68 -1.33 0.59
CA ASP A 185 -9.16 -2.63 0.11
C ASP A 185 -10.09 -2.43 -1.09
N ILE A 186 -9.76 -3.10 -2.20
CA ILE A 186 -10.52 -3.00 -3.46
C ILE A 186 -11.99 -3.38 -3.30
N ILE A 187 -12.32 -4.27 -2.36
CA ILE A 187 -13.69 -4.68 -2.10
C ILE A 187 -14.51 -3.47 -1.62
N VAL A 188 -13.95 -2.64 -0.74
CA VAL A 188 -14.63 -1.42 -0.28
C VAL A 188 -14.87 -0.45 -1.43
N LYS A 189 -13.87 -0.25 -2.30
CA LYS A 189 -14.00 0.61 -3.49
C LYS A 189 -15.10 0.12 -4.43
N VAL A 190 -15.17 -1.19 -4.68
CA VAL A 190 -16.21 -1.78 -5.54
C VAL A 190 -17.60 -1.61 -4.93
N VAL A 191 -17.76 -1.92 -3.63
CA VAL A 191 -19.05 -1.77 -2.92
C VAL A 191 -19.49 -0.30 -2.94
N ARG A 192 -18.60 0.64 -2.61
CA ARG A 192 -18.87 2.07 -2.63
C ARG A 192 -19.33 2.52 -4.03
N ARG A 193 -18.61 2.12 -5.08
CA ARG A 193 -18.97 2.46 -6.47
C ARG A 193 -20.35 1.95 -6.86
N GLN A 194 -20.71 0.74 -6.43
CA GLN A 194 -22.03 0.18 -6.69
C GLN A 194 -23.13 0.96 -5.92
N LEU A 195 -22.88 1.29 -4.65
CA LEU A 195 -23.83 2.08 -3.86
C LEU A 195 -24.04 3.48 -4.45
N GLU A 196 -23.01 4.16 -4.93
CA GLU A 196 -23.11 5.46 -5.60
C GLU A 196 -23.96 5.39 -6.88
N GLN A 197 -23.96 4.27 -7.59
CA GLN A 197 -24.82 4.06 -8.76
C GLN A 197 -26.28 3.79 -8.36
N ILE A 198 -26.49 3.08 -7.25
CA ILE A 198 -27.82 2.73 -6.72
C ILE A 198 -28.48 3.95 -6.05
N VAL A 199 -27.70 4.76 -5.34
CA VAL A 199 -28.16 5.95 -4.61
C VAL A 199 -27.38 7.19 -5.09
N PRO A 200 -27.56 7.62 -6.36
CA PRO A 200 -26.99 8.88 -6.79
C PRO A 200 -27.58 10.00 -5.93
N ASP A 201 -26.81 11.02 -5.60
CA ASP A 201 -27.22 12.22 -4.85
C ASP A 201 -27.36 12.09 -3.31
N GLY A 202 -26.79 11.06 -2.67
CA GLY A 202 -26.83 10.93 -1.21
C GLY A 202 -28.25 10.77 -0.62
N GLY A 203 -29.22 10.43 -1.47
CA GLY A 203 -30.61 10.19 -1.05
C GLY A 203 -30.72 8.92 -0.19
N SER A 204 -31.66 8.92 0.76
CA SER A 204 -31.93 7.73 1.56
C SER A 204 -32.50 6.59 0.69
N LEU A 205 -32.08 5.36 0.98
CA LEU A 205 -32.73 4.16 0.45
C LEU A 205 -34.13 4.08 1.08
N THR A 206 -35.19 4.34 0.28
CA THR A 206 -36.57 4.15 0.69
C THR A 206 -37.11 2.84 0.14
N VAL A 207 -38.16 2.32 0.78
CA VAL A 207 -38.83 1.08 0.34
C VAL A 207 -39.35 1.23 -1.09
N GLU A 208 -39.91 2.41 -1.45
CA GLU A 208 -40.40 2.69 -2.79
C GLU A 208 -39.28 2.63 -3.83
N ARG A 209 -38.08 3.12 -3.49
CA ARG A 209 -36.94 3.10 -4.39
C ARG A 209 -36.40 1.67 -4.59
N LEU A 210 -36.36 0.86 -3.52
CA LEU A 210 -36.01 -0.55 -3.63
C LEU A 210 -36.99 -1.31 -4.51
N GLN A 211 -38.30 -1.06 -4.34
CA GLN A 211 -39.34 -1.67 -5.19
C GLN A 211 -39.22 -1.25 -6.68
N GLN A 212 -38.88 0.02 -6.98
CA GLN A 212 -38.63 0.48 -8.36
C GLN A 212 -37.39 -0.17 -8.98
N MET A 213 -36.45 -0.63 -8.17
CA MET A 213 -35.23 -1.32 -8.58
C MET A 213 -35.39 -2.84 -8.68
N GLY A 214 -36.59 -3.37 -8.34
CA GLY A 214 -36.95 -4.79 -8.47
C GLY A 214 -36.63 -5.64 -7.25
N PHE A 215 -36.46 -5.03 -6.08
CA PHE A 215 -36.33 -5.71 -4.79
C PHE A 215 -37.65 -5.76 -4.04
#